data_b6e84e2aba4fbde4cbccd312f8d2bdb9
#
_entry.id   b6e84e2aba4fbde4cbccd312f8d2bdb9
#
_cell.length_a   1.000
_cell.length_b   1.000
_cell.length_c   1.000
_cell.angle_alpha   90.00
_cell.angle_beta   90.00
_cell.angle_gamma   90.00
#
_symmetry.space_group_name_H-M   'P 1'
#
loop_
_entity.id
_entity.type
_entity.pdbx_description
1 polymer ?
#
loop_
_entity_poly.entity_id
_entity_poly.type
_entity_poly.pdbx_seq_one_letter_code
_entity_poly.pdbx_strand_id
1 'polypeptide(L)'
;MTPEKFRKDRYLRATGYNFYVWAVVNVLITWPLFAALAHDPWPVWLAVLYPLGCILGGIFCAVLNDNRVSKMCGEPDPQPLVEAGGIWGPVFLVGIVFTVVLSLRGPVGYVQPVWLLLVGCAYLTWGNFGVREFQFLGYFLVAAGAVAGWFVRPSAASWMLPSRHALAIWVVCMGLVWIPFGVYLNRRYLYRAQA
;
A
#
# COMPACT_ATOMS: atom_id res chain seq x y z
N MET A 1 -19.70 -26.23 -2.03
CA MET A 1 -18.51 -25.38 -1.74
C MET A 1 -17.86 -25.92 -0.48
N THR A 2 -16.52 -26.11 -0.46
CA THR A 2 -15.84 -26.56 0.76
C THR A 2 -15.81 -25.43 1.79
N PRO A 3 -15.84 -25.74 3.12
CA PRO A 3 -15.78 -24.73 4.17
C PRO A 3 -14.55 -23.81 4.06
N GLU A 4 -13.42 -24.35 3.60
CA GLU A 4 -12.17 -23.62 3.39
C GLU A 4 -12.29 -22.57 2.27
N LYS A 5 -12.92 -22.92 1.14
CA LYS A 5 -13.14 -21.99 0.03
C LYS A 5 -14.09 -20.86 0.45
N PHE A 6 -15.11 -21.17 1.24
CA PHE A 6 -16.04 -20.19 1.76
C PHE A 6 -15.38 -19.19 2.70
N ARG A 7 -14.46 -19.65 3.58
CA ARG A 7 -13.67 -18.77 4.45
C ARG A 7 -12.74 -17.86 3.65
N LYS A 8 -12.05 -18.42 2.65
CA LYS A 8 -11.15 -17.66 1.76
C LYS A 8 -11.89 -16.56 1.01
N ASP A 9 -13.07 -16.85 0.46
CA ASP A 9 -13.87 -15.87 -0.28
C ASP A 9 -14.37 -14.73 0.64
N ARG A 10 -14.75 -15.02 1.90
CA ARG A 10 -15.11 -14.00 2.90
C ARG A 10 -13.92 -13.11 3.27
N TYR A 11 -12.76 -13.71 3.50
CA TYR A 11 -11.53 -12.97 3.79
C TYR A 11 -11.16 -12.01 2.65
N LEU A 12 -11.20 -12.47 1.40
CA LEU A 12 -10.90 -11.65 0.24
C LEU A 12 -11.90 -10.50 0.05
N ARG A 13 -13.17 -10.74 0.39
CA ARG A 13 -14.19 -9.68 0.41
C ARG A 13 -13.89 -8.64 1.49
N ALA A 14 -13.54 -9.07 2.69
CA ALA A 14 -13.16 -8.15 3.77
C ALA A 14 -11.93 -7.33 3.39
N THR A 15 -10.93 -7.97 2.79
CA THR A 15 -9.71 -7.32 2.29
C THR A 15 -10.01 -6.28 1.20
N GLY A 16 -11.03 -6.49 0.36
CA GLY A 16 -11.46 -5.51 -0.65
C GLY A 16 -11.79 -4.14 -0.04
N TYR A 17 -12.35 -4.08 1.17
CA TYR A 17 -12.58 -2.82 1.87
C TYR A 17 -11.31 -2.12 2.33
N ASN A 18 -10.25 -2.86 2.57
CA ASN A 18 -8.96 -2.31 2.96
C ASN A 18 -8.38 -1.41 1.88
N PHE A 19 -8.61 -1.75 0.61
CA PHE A 19 -8.16 -0.93 -0.50
C PHE A 19 -8.79 0.46 -0.50
N TYR A 20 -10.06 0.60 -0.11
CA TYR A 20 -10.69 1.92 0.02
C TYR A 20 -10.08 2.73 1.15
N VAL A 21 -9.90 2.12 2.32
CA VAL A 21 -9.33 2.81 3.48
C VAL A 21 -7.91 3.25 3.18
N TRP A 22 -7.10 2.35 2.61
CA TRP A 22 -5.74 2.68 2.20
C TRP A 22 -5.68 3.75 1.11
N ALA A 23 -6.58 3.72 0.13
CA ALA A 23 -6.65 4.75 -0.90
C ALA A 23 -6.90 6.13 -0.28
N VAL A 24 -7.89 6.23 0.61
CA VAL A 24 -8.22 7.48 1.30
C VAL A 24 -7.06 7.95 2.17
N VAL A 25 -6.47 7.07 2.98
CA VAL A 25 -5.34 7.39 3.85
C VAL A 25 -4.14 7.86 3.03
N ASN A 26 -3.78 7.17 1.94
CA ASN A 26 -2.68 7.58 1.08
C ASN A 26 -2.91 8.94 0.42
N VAL A 27 -4.12 9.22 -0.06
CA VAL A 27 -4.45 10.52 -0.65
C VAL A 27 -4.38 11.62 0.41
N LEU A 28 -4.98 11.42 1.58
CA LEU A 28 -4.99 12.42 2.65
C LEU A 28 -3.59 12.73 3.18
N ILE A 29 -2.72 11.71 3.29
CA ILE A 29 -1.35 11.90 3.77
C ILE A 29 -0.47 12.52 2.68
N THR A 30 -0.66 12.13 1.42
CA THR A 30 0.20 12.56 0.31
C THR A 30 -0.18 13.94 -0.23
N TRP A 31 -1.45 14.34 -0.12
CA TRP A 31 -1.94 15.62 -0.62
C TRP A 31 -1.25 16.85 0.00
N PRO A 32 -1.09 16.95 1.35
CA PRO A 32 -0.35 18.05 1.95
C PRO A 32 1.10 18.10 1.48
N LEU A 33 1.72 16.94 1.29
CA LEU A 33 3.07 16.81 0.76
C LEU A 33 3.16 17.33 -0.67
N PHE A 34 2.20 16.95 -1.52
CA PHE A 34 2.13 17.42 -2.90
C PHE A 34 1.87 18.93 -2.99
N ALA A 35 0.98 19.45 -2.16
CA ALA A 35 0.70 20.88 -2.07
C ALA A 35 1.92 21.67 -1.59
N ALA A 36 2.63 21.17 -0.59
CA ALA A 36 3.85 21.81 -0.07
C ALA A 36 4.99 21.84 -1.08
N LEU A 37 5.09 20.86 -1.99
CA LEU A 37 6.07 20.88 -3.09
C LEU A 37 5.84 22.02 -4.10
N ALA A 38 4.67 22.66 -4.07
CA ALA A 38 4.38 23.83 -4.89
C ALA A 38 4.91 25.13 -4.29
N HIS A 39 5.28 25.13 -3.01
CA HIS A 39 5.74 26.30 -2.26
C HIS A 39 7.19 26.14 -1.79
N ASP A 40 8.01 27.14 -2.00
CA ASP A 40 9.36 27.27 -1.45
C ASP A 40 9.31 28.28 -0.27
N PRO A 41 9.94 28.04 0.88
CA PRO A 41 10.73 26.88 1.27
C PRO A 41 9.86 25.69 1.74
N TRP A 42 10.37 24.49 1.53
CA TRP A 42 9.79 23.25 2.02
C TRP A 42 9.69 23.24 3.56
N PRO A 43 8.51 23.03 4.14
CA PRO A 43 8.40 23.00 5.59
C PRO A 43 8.96 21.68 6.13
N VAL A 44 10.05 21.76 6.89
CA VAL A 44 10.79 20.63 7.47
C VAL A 44 9.89 19.69 8.29
N TRP A 45 8.84 20.22 8.93
CA TRP A 45 7.89 19.43 9.70
C TRP A 45 7.14 18.39 8.85
N LEU A 46 6.95 18.62 7.54
CA LEU A 46 6.34 17.63 6.64
C LEU A 46 7.21 16.39 6.45
N ALA A 47 8.54 16.52 6.50
CA ALA A 47 9.45 15.39 6.43
C ALA A 47 9.28 14.42 7.63
N VAL A 48 8.79 14.92 8.77
CA VAL A 48 8.49 14.12 9.96
C VAL A 48 7.05 13.63 9.94
N LEU A 49 6.10 14.49 9.61
CA LEU A 49 4.67 14.15 9.64
C LEU A 49 4.28 13.13 8.57
N TYR A 50 4.94 13.14 7.40
CA TYR A 50 4.63 12.21 6.33
C TYR A 50 4.89 10.73 6.73
N PRO A 51 6.10 10.33 7.16
CA PRO A 51 6.35 8.96 7.58
C PRO A 51 5.53 8.59 8.82
N LEU A 52 5.32 9.50 9.77
CA LEU A 52 4.48 9.26 10.94
C LEU A 52 3.02 8.99 10.52
N GLY A 53 2.49 9.80 9.61
CA GLY A 53 1.16 9.61 9.04
C GLY A 53 1.01 8.27 8.32
N CYS A 54 2.02 7.85 7.56
CA CYS A 54 2.04 6.53 6.90
C CYS A 54 2.01 5.39 7.93
N ILE A 55 2.80 5.48 9.00
CA ILE A 55 2.83 4.47 10.08
C ILE A 55 1.47 4.42 10.79
N LEU A 56 0.95 5.54 11.24
CA LEU A 56 -0.34 5.62 11.93
C LEU A 56 -1.50 5.17 11.03
N GLY A 57 -1.50 5.59 9.76
CA GLY A 57 -2.45 5.14 8.75
C GLY A 57 -2.37 3.63 8.54
N GLY A 58 -1.17 3.06 8.50
CA GLY A 58 -0.94 1.62 8.41
C GLY A 58 -1.52 0.85 9.59
N ILE A 59 -1.24 1.30 10.80
CA ILE A 59 -1.79 0.72 12.03
C ILE A 59 -3.32 0.80 12.03
N PHE A 60 -3.88 1.96 11.70
CA PHE A 60 -5.31 2.17 11.61
C PHE A 60 -5.97 1.23 10.60
N CYS A 61 -5.40 1.09 9.39
CA CYS A 61 -5.88 0.16 8.38
C CYS A 61 -5.81 -1.30 8.85
N ALA A 62 -4.72 -1.70 9.52
CA ALA A 62 -4.57 -3.04 10.06
C ALA A 62 -5.66 -3.35 11.10
N VAL A 63 -5.87 -2.45 12.07
CA VAL A 63 -6.90 -2.60 13.11
C VAL A 63 -8.31 -2.65 12.52
N LEU A 64 -8.61 -1.78 11.53
CA LEU A 64 -9.93 -1.80 10.86
C LEU A 64 -10.14 -3.09 10.09
N ASN A 65 -9.10 -3.59 9.40
CA ASN A 65 -9.18 -4.84 8.66
C ASN A 65 -9.43 -6.01 9.59
N ASP A 66 -8.67 -6.12 10.68
CA ASP A 66 -8.79 -7.18 11.67
C ASP A 66 -10.21 -7.21 12.29
N ASN A 67 -10.70 -6.07 12.73
CA ASN A 67 -12.06 -5.93 13.25
C ASN A 67 -13.14 -6.31 12.23
N ARG A 68 -12.95 -6.01 10.94
CA ARG A 68 -13.89 -6.39 9.88
C ARG A 68 -13.83 -7.87 9.56
N VAL A 69 -12.63 -8.42 9.42
CA VAL A 69 -12.43 -9.85 9.17
C VAL A 69 -13.08 -10.67 10.28
N SER A 70 -12.83 -10.32 11.54
CA SER A 70 -13.42 -10.98 12.71
C SER A 70 -14.96 -10.92 12.66
N LYS A 71 -15.55 -9.76 12.36
CA LYS A 71 -17.01 -9.62 12.26
C LYS A 71 -17.64 -10.39 11.10
N MET A 72 -16.94 -10.52 9.98
CA MET A 72 -17.47 -11.17 8.77
C MET A 72 -17.23 -12.68 8.76
N CYS A 73 -16.16 -13.14 9.37
CA CYS A 73 -15.74 -14.55 9.34
C CYS A 73 -16.21 -15.33 10.59
N GLY A 74 -16.71 -14.67 11.64
CA GLY A 74 -17.02 -15.28 12.93
C GLY A 74 -15.73 -15.44 13.76
N GLU A 75 -15.44 -16.68 14.19
CA GLU A 75 -14.19 -16.96 14.91
C GLU A 75 -12.98 -16.60 14.04
N PRO A 76 -11.98 -15.88 14.59
CA PRO A 76 -10.78 -15.49 13.86
C PRO A 76 -10.03 -16.77 13.43
N ASP A 77 -9.93 -16.97 12.13
CA ASP A 77 -9.00 -17.97 11.59
C ASP A 77 -7.60 -17.31 11.61
N PRO A 78 -6.68 -17.78 12.44
CA PRO A 78 -5.36 -17.16 12.55
C PRO A 78 -4.50 -17.36 11.29
N GLN A 79 -4.84 -18.31 10.44
CA GLN A 79 -3.99 -18.70 9.31
C GLN A 79 -3.82 -17.59 8.27
N PRO A 80 -4.85 -16.86 7.82
CA PRO A 80 -4.68 -15.75 6.88
C PRO A 80 -3.91 -14.56 7.49
N LEU A 81 -4.04 -14.36 8.81
CA LEU A 81 -3.30 -13.32 9.53
C LEU A 81 -1.82 -13.66 9.66
N VAL A 82 -1.48 -14.93 9.91
CA VAL A 82 -0.10 -15.41 9.95
C VAL A 82 0.54 -15.31 8.57
N GLU A 83 -0.16 -15.72 7.51
CA GLU A 83 0.32 -15.60 6.13
C GLU A 83 0.51 -14.13 5.71
N ALA A 84 -0.47 -13.28 5.99
CA ALA A 84 -0.37 -11.85 5.75
C ALA A 84 0.75 -11.22 6.57
N GLY A 85 0.89 -11.54 7.84
CA GLY A 85 1.97 -11.07 8.70
C GLY A 85 3.35 -11.50 8.23
N GLY A 86 3.47 -12.74 7.74
CA GLY A 86 4.71 -13.28 7.17
C GLY A 86 5.15 -12.57 5.88
N ILE A 87 4.21 -12.01 5.10
CA ILE A 87 4.51 -11.25 3.88
C ILE A 87 4.70 -9.76 4.20
N TRP A 88 3.73 -9.17 4.91
CA TRP A 88 3.70 -7.72 5.13
C TRP A 88 4.66 -7.25 6.19
N GLY A 89 4.92 -8.06 7.23
CA GLY A 89 5.87 -7.72 8.29
C GLY A 89 7.27 -7.40 7.76
N PRO A 90 7.92 -8.31 7.01
CA PRO A 90 9.21 -8.04 6.37
C PRO A 90 9.17 -6.86 5.40
N VAL A 91 8.12 -6.71 4.60
CA VAL A 91 7.98 -5.60 3.63
C VAL A 91 7.94 -4.26 4.36
N PHE A 92 7.14 -4.14 5.43
CA PHE A 92 7.09 -2.91 6.22
C PHE A 92 8.41 -2.63 6.93
N LEU A 93 9.06 -3.66 7.52
CA LEU A 93 10.36 -3.49 8.17
C LEU A 93 11.41 -2.96 7.18
N VAL A 94 11.55 -3.60 6.04
CA VAL A 94 12.48 -3.19 4.98
C VAL A 94 12.14 -1.80 4.46
N GLY A 95 10.86 -1.51 4.22
CA GLY A 95 10.41 -0.21 3.76
C GLY A 95 10.70 0.92 4.74
N ILE A 96 10.51 0.69 6.05
CA ILE A 96 10.85 1.66 7.10
C ILE A 96 12.36 1.89 7.15
N VAL A 97 13.16 0.83 7.14
CA VAL A 97 14.64 0.95 7.14
C VAL A 97 15.11 1.76 5.93
N PHE A 98 14.62 1.43 4.71
CA PHE A 98 14.96 2.20 3.51
C PHE A 98 14.49 3.65 3.60
N THR A 99 13.31 3.91 4.13
CA THR A 99 12.81 5.28 4.33
C THR A 99 13.73 6.08 5.23
N VAL A 100 14.14 5.50 6.36
CA VAL A 100 15.06 6.15 7.31
C VAL A 100 16.42 6.39 6.65
N VAL A 101 16.99 5.37 6.00
CA VAL A 101 18.30 5.49 5.34
C VAL A 101 18.27 6.55 4.23
N LEU A 102 17.25 6.52 3.36
CA LEU A 102 17.10 7.50 2.29
C LEU A 102 16.83 8.90 2.83
N SER A 103 16.09 9.05 3.93
CA SER A 103 15.84 10.35 4.54
C SER A 103 17.06 10.95 5.22
N LEU A 104 17.95 10.11 5.76
CA LEU A 104 19.16 10.58 6.47
C LEU A 104 20.41 10.68 5.61
N ARG A 105 20.54 9.82 4.60
CA ARG A 105 21.80 9.62 3.88
C ARG A 105 21.69 9.55 2.36
N GLY A 106 20.47 9.54 1.83
CA GLY A 106 20.22 9.30 0.42
C GLY A 106 19.22 10.26 -0.20
N PRO A 107 18.93 10.10 -1.50
CA PRO A 107 17.95 10.90 -2.18
C PRO A 107 16.52 10.50 -1.77
N VAL A 108 15.87 11.36 -1.02
CA VAL A 108 14.47 11.19 -0.53
C VAL A 108 13.49 10.92 -1.68
N GLY A 109 13.82 11.40 -2.88
CA GLY A 109 13.01 11.14 -4.09
C GLY A 109 12.77 9.66 -4.41
N TYR A 110 13.60 8.75 -3.92
CA TYR A 110 13.43 7.30 -4.14
C TYR A 110 12.51 6.61 -3.13
N VAL A 111 12.04 7.28 -2.09
CA VAL A 111 11.18 6.66 -1.06
C VAL A 111 9.92 6.08 -1.68
N GLN A 112 9.18 6.84 -2.49
CA GLN A 112 7.94 6.38 -3.13
C GLN A 112 8.17 5.24 -4.14
N PRO A 113 9.16 5.34 -5.07
CA PRO A 113 9.51 4.22 -5.96
C PRO A 113 9.84 2.94 -5.20
N VAL A 114 10.65 3.01 -4.13
CA VAL A 114 11.01 1.84 -3.31
C VAL A 114 9.76 1.23 -2.66
N TRP A 115 8.88 2.04 -2.09
CA TRP A 115 7.63 1.53 -1.51
C TRP A 115 6.72 0.88 -2.56
N LEU A 116 6.60 1.44 -3.78
CA LEU A 116 5.83 0.81 -4.85
C LEU A 116 6.40 -0.56 -5.23
N LEU A 117 7.73 -0.68 -5.32
CA LEU A 117 8.40 -1.96 -5.60
C LEU A 117 8.15 -2.97 -4.47
N LEU A 118 8.33 -2.56 -3.21
CA LEU A 118 8.14 -3.44 -2.04
C LEU A 118 6.69 -3.93 -1.92
N VAL A 119 5.72 -3.03 -2.05
CA VAL A 119 4.29 -3.36 -2.01
C VAL A 119 3.93 -4.24 -3.22
N GLY A 120 4.47 -3.95 -4.40
CA GLY A 120 4.30 -4.78 -5.58
C GLY A 120 4.83 -6.19 -5.38
N CYS A 121 6.04 -6.36 -4.82
CA CYS A 121 6.60 -7.66 -4.48
C CYS A 121 5.75 -8.40 -3.43
N ALA A 122 5.21 -7.69 -2.43
CA ALA A 122 4.30 -8.29 -1.45
C ALA A 122 3.05 -8.86 -2.12
N TYR A 123 2.43 -8.12 -3.05
CA TYR A 123 1.27 -8.61 -3.80
C TYR A 123 1.61 -9.76 -4.75
N LEU A 124 2.78 -9.75 -5.40
CA LEU A 124 3.25 -10.88 -6.21
C LEU A 124 3.38 -12.14 -5.35
N THR A 125 4.03 -12.01 -4.18
CA THR A 125 4.18 -13.13 -3.24
C THR A 125 2.82 -13.62 -2.78
N TRP A 126 1.93 -12.73 -2.36
CA TRP A 126 0.59 -13.10 -1.91
C TRP A 126 -0.25 -13.72 -3.04
N GLY A 127 -0.10 -13.23 -4.26
CA GLY A 127 -0.75 -13.80 -5.45
C GLY A 127 -0.38 -15.25 -5.72
N ASN A 128 0.85 -15.68 -5.37
CA ASN A 128 1.29 -17.07 -5.50
C ASN A 128 0.54 -18.03 -4.56
N PHE A 129 -0.03 -17.54 -3.46
CA PHE A 129 -0.88 -18.32 -2.57
C PHE A 129 -2.34 -18.46 -3.06
N GLY A 130 -2.59 -18.22 -4.34
CA GLY A 130 -3.82 -18.60 -5.02
C GLY A 130 -4.82 -17.47 -5.30
N VAL A 131 -4.40 -16.22 -5.27
CA VAL A 131 -5.22 -15.06 -5.66
C VAL A 131 -4.57 -14.36 -6.85
N ARG A 132 -4.85 -14.84 -8.04
CA ARG A 132 -4.25 -14.32 -9.29
C ARG A 132 -4.38 -12.82 -9.48
N GLU A 133 -5.45 -12.25 -8.95
CA GLU A 133 -5.73 -10.82 -9.01
C GLU A 133 -4.62 -10.00 -8.34
N PHE A 134 -4.07 -10.50 -7.25
CA PHE A 134 -2.95 -9.86 -6.56
C PHE A 134 -1.66 -9.93 -7.37
N GLN A 135 -1.45 -10.97 -8.19
CA GLN A 135 -0.30 -11.02 -9.09
C GLN A 135 -0.35 -9.87 -10.10
N PHE A 136 -1.51 -9.64 -10.74
CA PHE A 136 -1.65 -8.52 -11.69
C PHE A 136 -1.40 -7.18 -11.02
N LEU A 137 -1.98 -6.96 -9.83
CA LEU A 137 -1.72 -5.74 -9.06
C LEU A 137 -0.23 -5.61 -8.71
N GLY A 138 0.41 -6.71 -8.32
CA GLY A 138 1.84 -6.75 -7.99
C GLY A 138 2.72 -6.37 -9.19
N TYR A 139 2.50 -6.96 -10.36
CA TYR A 139 3.24 -6.59 -11.58
C TYR A 139 3.03 -5.13 -11.94
N PHE A 140 1.79 -4.65 -11.85
CA PHE A 140 1.48 -3.25 -12.12
C PHE A 140 2.24 -2.32 -11.17
N LEU A 141 2.26 -2.59 -9.87
CA LEU A 141 2.96 -1.76 -8.88
C LEU A 141 4.49 -1.80 -9.04
N VAL A 142 5.06 -2.97 -9.38
CA VAL A 142 6.49 -3.09 -9.68
C VAL A 142 6.85 -2.25 -10.90
N ALA A 143 6.08 -2.35 -11.99
CA ALA A 143 6.29 -1.53 -13.18
C ALA A 143 6.15 -0.03 -12.87
N ALA A 144 5.12 0.35 -12.10
CA ALA A 144 4.92 1.73 -11.66
C ALA A 144 6.07 2.25 -10.79
N GLY A 145 6.61 1.41 -9.89
CA GLY A 145 7.78 1.74 -9.07
C GLY A 145 9.03 1.97 -9.90
N ALA A 146 9.27 1.13 -10.92
CA ALA A 146 10.38 1.30 -11.85
C ALA A 146 10.24 2.61 -12.67
N VAL A 147 9.05 2.89 -13.20
CA VAL A 147 8.76 4.14 -13.91
C VAL A 147 8.91 5.35 -12.98
N ALA A 148 8.40 5.28 -11.75
CA ALA A 148 8.54 6.35 -10.78
C ALA A 148 10.02 6.61 -10.45
N GLY A 149 10.83 5.56 -10.30
CA GLY A 149 12.28 5.65 -10.06
C GLY A 149 13.02 6.31 -11.23
N TRP A 150 12.59 6.05 -12.46
CA TRP A 150 13.15 6.69 -13.65
C TRP A 150 13.01 8.22 -13.64
N PHE A 151 11.92 8.74 -13.09
CA PHE A 151 11.67 10.18 -12.98
C PHE A 151 12.42 10.86 -11.83
N VAL A 152 13.08 10.10 -10.94
CA VAL A 152 13.92 10.66 -9.90
C VAL A 152 15.25 11.04 -10.50
N ARG A 153 15.42 12.32 -10.80
CA ARG A 153 16.71 12.83 -11.31
C ARG A 153 17.67 13.05 -10.16
N PRO A 154 18.91 12.55 -10.23
CA PRO A 154 19.95 12.88 -9.26
C PRO A 154 20.29 14.37 -9.39
N SER A 155 19.78 15.18 -8.48
CA SER A 155 20.05 16.61 -8.36
C SER A 155 20.17 16.97 -6.89
N ALA A 156 20.79 18.08 -6.56
CA ALA A 156 20.86 18.55 -5.17
C ALA A 156 19.46 18.64 -4.52
N ALA A 157 18.43 19.00 -5.31
CA ALA A 157 17.04 19.05 -4.84
C ALA A 157 16.45 17.65 -4.58
N SER A 158 16.84 16.60 -5.31
CA SER A 158 16.34 15.24 -5.11
C SER A 158 16.85 14.59 -3.82
N TRP A 159 17.89 15.13 -3.23
CA TRP A 159 18.41 14.68 -1.93
C TRP A 159 17.52 15.14 -0.77
N MET A 160 16.80 16.22 -0.95
CA MET A 160 15.98 16.83 0.11
C MET A 160 14.46 16.72 -0.13
N LEU A 161 14.05 16.52 -1.37
CA LEU A 161 12.64 16.58 -1.75
C LEU A 161 12.21 15.35 -2.54
N PRO A 162 11.00 14.81 -2.27
CA PRO A 162 10.42 13.77 -3.10
C PRO A 162 10.17 14.32 -4.52
N SER A 163 10.36 13.47 -5.53
CA SER A 163 10.04 13.81 -6.91
C SER A 163 8.53 14.01 -7.08
N ARG A 164 8.10 15.14 -7.65
CA ARG A 164 6.67 15.39 -7.98
C ARG A 164 6.07 14.30 -8.85
N HIS A 165 6.82 13.80 -9.82
CA HIS A 165 6.36 12.73 -10.71
C HIS A 165 6.23 11.40 -9.96
N ALA A 166 7.21 11.04 -9.14
CA ALA A 166 7.13 9.84 -8.32
C ALA A 166 5.95 9.90 -7.33
N LEU A 167 5.71 11.07 -6.75
CA LEU A 167 4.58 11.31 -5.86
C LEU A 167 3.24 11.22 -6.59
N ALA A 168 3.14 11.80 -7.80
CA ALA A 168 1.94 11.70 -8.63
C ALA A 168 1.65 10.24 -9.00
N ILE A 169 2.66 9.48 -9.42
CA ILE A 169 2.54 8.04 -9.71
C ILE A 169 2.07 7.29 -8.45
N TRP A 170 2.64 7.61 -7.29
CA TRP A 170 2.21 7.04 -6.02
C TRP A 170 0.72 7.29 -5.74
N VAL A 171 0.25 8.53 -5.85
CA VAL A 171 -1.17 8.89 -5.63
C VAL A 171 -2.09 8.14 -6.60
N VAL A 172 -1.70 8.04 -7.87
CA VAL A 172 -2.46 7.28 -8.87
C VAL A 172 -2.51 5.80 -8.49
N CYS A 173 -1.37 5.19 -8.21
CA CYS A 173 -1.28 3.75 -7.92
C CYS A 173 -1.94 3.37 -6.59
N MET A 174 -1.62 4.11 -5.53
CA MET A 174 -2.07 3.78 -4.17
C MET A 174 -3.40 4.45 -3.79
N GLY A 175 -3.90 5.36 -4.60
CA GLY A 175 -5.20 6.00 -4.44
C GLY A 175 -6.18 5.55 -5.51
N LEU A 176 -6.03 6.06 -6.74
CA LEU A 176 -7.03 5.89 -7.79
C LEU A 176 -7.16 4.43 -8.27
N VAL A 177 -6.06 3.67 -8.39
CA VAL A 177 -6.10 2.26 -8.85
C VAL A 177 -6.65 1.33 -7.76
N TRP A 178 -6.38 1.63 -6.50
CA TRP A 178 -6.85 0.78 -5.40
C TRP A 178 -8.37 0.82 -5.20
N ILE A 179 -9.03 1.92 -5.52
CA ILE A 179 -10.49 2.03 -5.44
C ILE A 179 -11.18 1.04 -6.37
N PRO A 180 -10.96 1.07 -7.72
CA PRO A 180 -11.59 0.12 -8.62
C PRO A 180 -11.16 -1.34 -8.34
N PHE A 181 -9.94 -1.57 -7.87
CA PHE A 181 -9.51 -2.91 -7.48
C PHE A 181 -10.28 -3.42 -6.25
N GLY A 182 -10.50 -2.60 -5.24
CA GLY A 182 -11.34 -2.92 -4.09
C GLY A 182 -12.81 -3.19 -4.50
N VAL A 183 -13.37 -2.39 -5.42
CA VAL A 183 -14.72 -2.63 -5.99
C VAL A 183 -14.78 -3.97 -6.69
N TYR A 184 -13.77 -4.27 -7.51
CA TYR A 184 -13.69 -5.52 -8.23
C TYR A 184 -13.65 -6.73 -7.28
N LEU A 185 -12.79 -6.72 -6.27
CA LEU A 185 -12.71 -7.78 -5.26
C LEU A 185 -14.03 -7.95 -4.52
N ASN A 186 -14.61 -6.84 -4.04
CA ASN A 186 -15.87 -6.89 -3.32
C ASN A 186 -17.00 -7.50 -4.17
N ARG A 187 -17.13 -7.09 -5.43
CA ARG A 187 -18.18 -7.63 -6.32
C ARG A 187 -17.93 -9.09 -6.62
N ARG A 188 -16.71 -9.45 -7.00
CA ARG A 188 -16.37 -10.83 -7.37
C ARG A 188 -16.64 -11.84 -6.25
N TYR A 189 -16.30 -11.50 -5.02
CA TYR A 189 -16.44 -12.39 -3.87
C TYR A 189 -17.79 -12.23 -3.13
N LEU A 190 -18.55 -11.17 -3.38
CA LEU A 190 -19.91 -11.02 -2.89
C LEU A 190 -20.83 -12.10 -3.45
N TYR A 191 -20.83 -12.31 -4.75
CA TYR A 191 -21.69 -13.27 -5.43
C TYR A 191 -21.31 -14.72 -5.08
N ARG A 192 -20.04 -15.02 -4.86
CA ARG A 192 -19.60 -16.37 -4.50
C ARG A 192 -19.93 -16.77 -3.07
N ALA A 193 -20.11 -15.82 -2.17
CA ALA A 193 -20.50 -16.08 -0.79
C ALA A 193 -22.02 -16.28 -0.60
N GLN A 194 -22.83 -15.95 -1.62
CA GLN A 194 -24.29 -16.11 -1.62
C GLN A 194 -24.77 -17.37 -2.38
N ALA A 195 -23.90 -17.96 -3.18
CA ALA A 195 -24.13 -19.23 -3.92
C ALA A 195 -23.56 -20.41 -3.17
#